data_b4c0eac1b95cbac46af53ea710cfcbb6
#
_entry.id   b4c0eac1b95cbac46af53ea710cfcbb6
#
_cell.length_a   1.000
_cell.length_b   1.000
_cell.length_c   1.000
_cell.angle_alpha   90.00
_cell.angle_beta   90.00
_cell.angle_gamma   90.00
#
_symmetry.space_group_name_H-M   'P 1'
#
loop_
_entity.id
_entity.type
_entity.pdbx_description
1 polymer ?
#
loop_
_entity_poly.entity_id
_entity_poly.type
_entity_poly.pdbx_seq_one_letter_code
_entity_poly.pdbx_strand_id
1 'polypeptide(L)'
;MDMGALTPFFYGFREREMILDIFEDTTGGRLIQNYNVIGGVQADLHPDFVRKTKEFIVHLRNIIHEYHDIFTKSVIARARLKGVGLLSREDAISLGCTGGTGRACGWANDVRKHHPYAMYGKVDFKEITYTHGDSFDRYMVRMDEIMESCRIIEQLIDNVPEGEFRVKTKP
;
A
#
# COMPACT_ATOMS: atom_id res chain seq x y z
N MET A 1 -18.88 0.50 -0.12
CA MET A 1 -20.20 -0.01 -0.56
C MET A 1 -21.29 0.41 0.42
N ASP A 2 -21.20 0.04 1.68
CA ASP A 2 -22.28 0.22 2.68
C ASP A 2 -22.72 1.66 2.93
N MET A 3 -21.86 2.62 2.60
CA MET A 3 -22.18 4.05 2.64
C MET A 3 -22.77 4.61 1.32
N GLY A 4 -23.06 3.75 0.35
CA GLY A 4 -23.55 4.15 -0.97
C GLY A 4 -22.45 4.67 -1.94
N ALA A 5 -21.17 4.56 -1.57
CA ALA A 5 -20.04 5.04 -2.38
C ALA A 5 -19.56 3.95 -3.37
N LEU A 6 -20.41 3.54 -4.29
CA LEU A 6 -20.08 2.51 -5.29
C LEU A 6 -19.03 2.98 -6.30
N THR A 7 -19.11 4.22 -6.74
CA THR A 7 -18.17 4.77 -7.75
C THR A 7 -16.72 4.74 -7.28
N PRO A 8 -16.35 5.27 -6.10
CA PRO A 8 -14.97 5.16 -5.61
C PRO A 8 -14.54 3.71 -5.39
N PHE A 9 -15.46 2.82 -5.02
CA PHE A 9 -15.19 1.40 -4.88
C PHE A 9 -14.77 0.78 -6.23
N PHE A 10 -15.52 1.02 -7.30
CA PHE A 10 -15.16 0.50 -8.62
C PHE A 10 -13.90 1.15 -9.19
N TYR A 11 -13.64 2.41 -8.90
CA TYR A 11 -12.38 3.05 -9.29
C TYR A 11 -11.18 2.35 -8.61
N GLY A 12 -11.31 1.99 -7.34
CA GLY A 12 -10.26 1.22 -6.66
C GLY A 12 -9.96 -0.12 -7.35
N PHE A 13 -10.98 -0.80 -7.88
CA PHE A 13 -10.77 -2.01 -8.69
C PHE A 13 -10.12 -1.72 -10.04
N ARG A 14 -10.47 -0.62 -10.71
CA ARG A 14 -9.84 -0.19 -11.96
C ARG A 14 -8.32 -0.06 -11.79
N GLU A 15 -7.88 0.64 -10.75
CA GLU A 15 -6.45 0.81 -10.49
C GLU A 15 -5.79 -0.50 -10.04
N ARG A 16 -6.52 -1.31 -9.29
CA ARG A 16 -6.03 -2.61 -8.86
C ARG A 16 -5.78 -3.56 -10.03
N GLU A 17 -6.59 -3.51 -11.08
CA GLU A 17 -6.38 -4.32 -12.29
C GLU A 17 -5.01 -4.07 -12.92
N MET A 18 -4.55 -2.83 -12.98
CA MET A 18 -3.22 -2.51 -13.50
C MET A 18 -2.09 -3.16 -12.68
N ILE A 19 -2.26 -3.24 -11.36
CA ILE A 19 -1.31 -3.94 -10.48
C ILE A 19 -1.36 -5.46 -10.73
N LEU A 20 -2.57 -6.00 -10.89
CA LEU A 20 -2.76 -7.42 -11.16
C LEU A 20 -2.15 -7.85 -12.49
N ASP A 21 -2.20 -7.00 -13.52
CA ASP A 21 -1.53 -7.25 -14.81
C ASP A 21 0.00 -7.31 -14.66
N ILE A 22 0.58 -6.42 -13.83
CA ILE A 22 2.02 -6.48 -13.52
C ILE A 22 2.39 -7.78 -12.78
N PHE A 23 1.55 -8.22 -11.85
CA PHE A 23 1.75 -9.47 -11.14
C PHE A 23 1.63 -10.68 -12.06
N GLU A 24 0.61 -10.71 -12.91
CA GLU A 24 0.38 -11.78 -13.88
C GLU A 24 1.55 -11.94 -14.84
N ASP A 25 2.06 -10.86 -15.39
CA ASP A 25 3.22 -10.88 -16.29
C ASP A 25 4.46 -11.52 -15.62
N THR A 26 4.68 -11.22 -14.35
CA THR A 26 5.90 -11.66 -13.64
C THR A 26 5.74 -13.04 -13.00
N THR A 27 4.55 -13.36 -12.51
CA THR A 27 4.33 -14.55 -11.67
C THR A 27 3.39 -15.58 -12.29
N GLY A 28 2.68 -15.22 -13.36
CA GLY A 28 1.63 -16.04 -13.97
C GLY A 28 0.33 -16.06 -13.19
N GLY A 29 0.26 -15.37 -12.05
CA GLY A 29 -0.92 -15.32 -11.17
C GLY A 29 -1.35 -13.91 -10.80
N ARG A 30 -2.66 -13.66 -10.82
CA ARG A 30 -3.24 -12.34 -10.49
C ARG A 30 -3.43 -12.14 -8.99
N LEU A 31 -3.77 -13.18 -8.25
CA LEU A 31 -4.13 -13.11 -6.83
C LEU A 31 -3.24 -13.98 -5.95
N ILE A 32 -3.02 -15.21 -6.34
CA ILE A 32 -2.21 -16.19 -5.61
C ILE A 32 -0.96 -16.45 -6.45
N GLN A 33 0.05 -15.61 -6.26
CA GLN A 33 1.25 -15.63 -7.10
C GLN A 33 2.16 -16.83 -6.81
N ASN A 34 2.16 -17.32 -5.57
CA ASN A 34 3.07 -18.39 -5.12
C ASN A 34 4.53 -18.15 -5.55
N TYR A 35 4.94 -16.87 -5.50
CA TYR A 35 6.18 -16.40 -6.12
C TYR A 35 7.40 -16.71 -5.28
N ASN A 36 7.29 -16.57 -3.96
CA ASN A 36 8.38 -16.89 -3.03
C ASN A 36 8.49 -18.40 -2.83
N VAL A 37 9.66 -18.96 -3.10
CA VAL A 37 9.96 -20.39 -2.96
C VAL A 37 11.24 -20.59 -2.17
N ILE A 38 11.50 -21.83 -1.73
CA ILE A 38 12.74 -22.14 -1.04
C ILE A 38 13.92 -21.88 -1.99
N GLY A 39 14.83 -21.02 -1.55
CA GLY A 39 16.02 -20.64 -2.31
C GLY A 39 15.88 -19.41 -3.19
N GLY A 40 14.74 -18.72 -3.18
CA GLY A 40 14.56 -17.48 -3.94
C GLY A 40 13.15 -17.24 -4.42
N VAL A 41 12.99 -16.91 -5.70
CA VAL A 41 11.69 -16.66 -6.33
C VAL A 41 11.47 -17.59 -7.51
N GLN A 42 10.22 -17.73 -7.95
CA GLN A 42 9.83 -18.72 -8.96
C GLN A 42 10.28 -18.34 -10.36
N ALA A 43 10.29 -17.05 -10.68
CA ALA A 43 10.69 -16.50 -11.97
C ALA A 43 11.43 -15.19 -11.79
N ASP A 44 12.20 -14.79 -12.76
CA ASP A 44 12.79 -13.44 -12.83
C ASP A 44 11.71 -12.41 -13.17
N LEU A 45 12.04 -11.12 -12.99
CA LEU A 45 11.13 -10.04 -13.34
C LEU A 45 10.84 -10.05 -14.85
N HIS A 46 9.56 -9.82 -15.19
CA HIS A 46 9.19 -9.64 -16.59
C HIS A 46 9.92 -8.43 -17.19
N PRO A 47 10.37 -8.47 -18.46
CA PRO A 47 11.10 -7.36 -19.10
C PRO A 47 10.36 -6.01 -19.03
N ASP A 48 9.03 -6.02 -19.05
CA ASP A 48 8.19 -4.83 -18.94
C ASP A 48 7.88 -4.41 -17.51
N PHE A 49 8.34 -5.12 -16.50
CA PHE A 49 8.00 -4.85 -15.08
C PHE A 49 8.32 -3.42 -14.68
N VAL A 50 9.54 -2.96 -14.95
CA VAL A 50 10.00 -1.60 -14.62
C VAL A 50 9.16 -0.56 -15.35
N ARG A 51 8.93 -0.73 -16.65
CA ARG A 51 8.16 0.19 -17.47
C ARG A 51 6.71 0.29 -16.98
N LYS A 52 6.02 -0.84 -16.84
CA LYS A 52 4.61 -0.88 -16.39
C LYS A 52 4.45 -0.32 -14.98
N THR A 53 5.39 -0.59 -14.06
CA THR A 53 5.36 -0.04 -12.71
C THR A 53 5.50 1.47 -12.71
N LYS A 54 6.41 2.03 -13.50
CA LYS A 54 6.56 3.48 -13.64
C LYS A 54 5.32 4.15 -14.23
N GLU A 55 4.77 3.56 -15.29
CA GLU A 55 3.52 4.03 -15.90
C GLU A 55 2.37 4.03 -14.89
N PHE A 56 2.24 2.97 -14.10
CA PHE A 56 1.25 2.88 -13.04
C PHE A 56 1.42 3.96 -11.97
N ILE A 57 2.65 4.22 -11.50
CA ILE A 57 2.90 5.26 -10.50
C ILE A 57 2.51 6.64 -11.03
N VAL A 58 2.87 6.96 -12.27
CA VAL A 58 2.49 8.23 -12.91
C VAL A 58 0.97 8.33 -13.01
N HIS A 59 0.31 7.26 -13.47
CA HIS A 59 -1.15 7.19 -13.54
C HIS A 59 -1.79 7.44 -12.16
N LEU A 60 -1.34 6.71 -11.14
CA LEU A 60 -1.91 6.80 -9.78
C LEU A 60 -1.75 8.21 -9.18
N ARG A 61 -0.60 8.86 -9.38
CA ARG A 61 -0.37 10.25 -8.96
C ARG A 61 -1.33 11.23 -9.62
N ASN A 62 -1.67 10.99 -10.88
CA ASN A 62 -2.58 11.86 -11.63
C ASN A 62 -4.04 11.69 -11.22
N ILE A 63 -4.45 10.50 -10.79
CA ILE A 63 -5.85 10.21 -10.49
C ILE A 63 -6.20 10.25 -9.01
N ILE A 64 -5.23 10.26 -8.11
CA ILE A 64 -5.49 10.20 -6.65
C ILE A 64 -6.42 11.33 -6.18
N HIS A 65 -6.37 12.49 -6.84
CA HIS A 65 -7.24 13.62 -6.52
C HIS A 65 -8.72 13.31 -6.81
N GLU A 66 -9.04 12.43 -7.79
CA GLU A 66 -10.43 12.01 -8.05
C GLU A 66 -11.03 11.31 -6.82
N TYR A 67 -10.25 10.49 -6.14
CA TYR A 67 -10.70 9.82 -4.90
C TYR A 67 -10.95 10.84 -3.79
N HIS A 68 -10.09 11.86 -3.69
CA HIS A 68 -10.31 12.93 -2.73
C HIS A 68 -11.57 13.73 -3.06
N ASP A 69 -11.84 14.01 -4.34
CA ASP A 69 -13.01 14.78 -4.77
C ASP A 69 -14.30 13.99 -4.56
N ILE A 70 -14.33 12.71 -4.94
CA ILE A 70 -15.54 11.89 -4.87
C ILE A 70 -15.83 11.43 -3.44
N PHE A 71 -14.80 11.09 -2.64
CA PHE A 71 -15.00 10.47 -1.34
C PHE A 71 -14.50 11.33 -0.17
N THR A 72 -13.24 11.74 -0.16
CA THR A 72 -12.66 12.46 0.99
C THR A 72 -13.37 13.79 1.28
N LYS A 73 -13.76 14.51 0.24
CA LYS A 73 -14.48 15.79 0.34
C LYS A 73 -15.99 15.62 0.50
N SER A 74 -16.52 14.42 0.31
CA SER A 74 -17.95 14.15 0.45
C SER A 74 -18.45 14.47 1.85
N VAL A 75 -19.49 15.29 1.93
CA VAL A 75 -20.14 15.64 3.20
C VAL A 75 -20.70 14.40 3.89
N ILE A 76 -21.28 13.47 3.12
CA ILE A 76 -21.86 12.23 3.64
C ILE A 76 -20.77 11.33 4.23
N ALA A 77 -19.66 11.12 3.49
CA ALA A 77 -18.56 10.31 3.97
C ALA A 77 -17.94 10.90 5.26
N ARG A 78 -17.70 12.19 5.27
CA ARG A 78 -17.17 12.89 6.46
C ARG A 78 -18.10 12.79 7.66
N ALA A 79 -19.40 12.99 7.47
CA ALA A 79 -20.39 12.90 8.54
C ALA A 79 -20.51 11.47 9.12
N ARG A 80 -20.25 10.44 8.30
CA ARG A 80 -20.33 9.05 8.73
C ARG A 80 -19.04 8.46 9.28
N LEU A 81 -17.89 9.11 9.04
CA LEU A 81 -16.59 8.61 9.44
C LEU A 81 -15.94 9.41 10.56
N LYS A 82 -16.14 10.75 10.59
CA LYS A 82 -15.55 11.60 11.62
C LYS A 82 -16.22 11.40 12.97
N GLY A 83 -15.40 11.21 13.99
CA GLY A 83 -15.87 10.96 15.36
C GLY A 83 -16.53 9.61 15.56
N VAL A 84 -16.49 8.69 14.56
CA VAL A 84 -17.08 7.36 14.63
C VAL A 84 -16.01 6.32 14.81
N GLY A 85 -16.25 5.36 15.73
CA GLY A 85 -15.30 4.28 16.03
C GLY A 85 -13.99 4.81 16.63
N LEU A 86 -14.11 5.77 17.54
CA LEU A 86 -12.99 6.35 18.25
C LEU A 86 -12.21 5.28 19.01
N LEU A 87 -10.90 5.32 18.87
CA LEU A 87 -9.97 4.48 19.60
C LEU A 87 -8.84 5.36 20.13
N SER A 88 -8.60 5.32 21.43
CA SER A 88 -7.50 6.04 22.04
C SER A 88 -6.15 5.40 21.67
N ARG A 89 -5.07 6.18 21.83
CA ARG A 89 -3.71 5.63 21.62
C ARG A 89 -3.40 4.53 22.65
N GLU A 90 -3.81 4.73 23.88
CA GLU A 90 -3.62 3.80 24.99
C GLU A 90 -4.34 2.48 24.74
N ASP A 91 -5.60 2.55 24.30
CA ASP A 91 -6.36 1.35 23.94
C ASP A 91 -5.79 0.65 22.70
N ALA A 92 -5.36 1.43 21.69
CA ALA A 92 -4.73 0.86 20.51
C ALA A 92 -3.46 0.05 20.86
N ILE A 93 -2.64 0.55 21.77
CA ILE A 93 -1.44 -0.14 22.27
C ILE A 93 -1.84 -1.37 23.07
N SER A 94 -2.76 -1.23 24.02
CA SER A 94 -3.23 -2.32 24.89
C SER A 94 -3.83 -3.48 24.10
N LEU A 95 -4.58 -3.17 23.03
CA LEU A 95 -5.21 -4.16 22.16
C LEU A 95 -4.28 -4.69 21.06
N GLY A 96 -3.04 -4.22 20.98
CA GLY A 96 -2.09 -4.62 19.95
C GLY A 96 -2.50 -4.17 18.53
N CYS A 97 -3.22 -3.06 18.39
CA CYS A 97 -3.66 -2.54 17.09
C CYS A 97 -2.46 -1.99 16.31
N THR A 98 -2.04 -2.70 15.28
CA THR A 98 -0.91 -2.33 14.40
C THR A 98 -1.38 -1.67 13.10
N GLY A 99 -0.42 -1.25 12.28
CA GLY A 99 -0.68 -0.72 10.94
C GLY A 99 -1.47 0.59 10.96
N GLY A 100 -2.27 0.81 9.93
CA GLY A 100 -3.05 2.04 9.75
C GLY A 100 -4.03 2.35 10.89
N THR A 101 -4.49 1.33 11.65
CA THR A 101 -5.35 1.55 12.81
C THR A 101 -4.58 2.19 13.96
N GLY A 102 -3.42 1.66 14.33
CA GLY A 102 -2.58 2.24 15.38
C GLY A 102 -2.06 3.63 14.99
N ARG A 103 -1.62 3.80 13.74
CA ARG A 103 -1.15 5.10 13.25
C ARG A 103 -2.22 6.17 13.17
N ALA A 104 -3.48 5.80 12.96
CA ALA A 104 -4.61 6.73 13.05
C ALA A 104 -4.86 7.25 14.48
N CYS A 105 -4.43 6.49 15.49
CA CYS A 105 -4.51 6.85 16.91
C CYS A 105 -3.27 7.59 17.43
N GLY A 106 -2.35 8.01 16.57
CA GLY A 106 -1.09 8.66 16.97
C GLY A 106 -0.02 7.70 17.48
N TRP A 107 -0.20 6.41 17.31
CA TRP A 107 0.85 5.43 17.64
C TRP A 107 1.76 5.23 16.42
N ALA A 108 2.89 5.94 16.44
CA ALA A 108 3.96 5.79 15.46
C ALA A 108 4.66 4.44 15.68
N ASN A 109 4.20 3.42 14.97
CA ASN A 109 4.75 2.06 15.04
C ASN A 109 4.75 1.42 13.66
N ASP A 110 5.63 1.89 12.80
CA ASP A 110 5.87 1.27 11.50
C ASP A 110 7.06 0.31 11.61
N VAL A 111 6.79 -0.98 11.48
CA VAL A 111 7.79 -2.05 11.55
C VAL A 111 8.92 -1.85 10.52
N ARG A 112 8.63 -1.26 9.38
CA ARG A 112 9.62 -0.97 8.34
C ARG A 112 10.68 0.04 8.80
N LYS A 113 10.33 0.90 9.76
CA LYS A 113 11.25 1.88 10.39
C LYS A 113 11.90 1.37 11.66
N HIS A 114 11.13 0.72 12.52
CA HIS A 114 11.63 0.26 13.82
C HIS A 114 12.46 -1.02 13.73
N HIS A 115 12.11 -1.89 12.79
CA HIS A 115 12.81 -3.16 12.52
C HIS A 115 12.99 -3.34 11.01
N PRO A 116 13.86 -2.53 10.37
CA PRO A 116 14.03 -2.53 8.93
C PRO A 116 14.40 -3.92 8.41
N TYR A 117 13.72 -4.35 7.36
CA TYR A 117 14.00 -5.58 6.63
C TYR A 117 14.08 -5.30 5.13
N ALA A 118 14.63 -6.23 4.36
CA ALA A 118 14.87 -6.09 2.92
C ALA A 118 15.56 -4.74 2.60
N MET A 119 14.96 -3.92 1.76
CA MET A 119 15.51 -2.63 1.35
C MET A 119 15.00 -1.45 2.18
N TYR A 120 14.09 -1.66 3.15
CA TYR A 120 13.48 -0.55 3.91
C TYR A 120 14.49 0.28 4.73
N GLY A 121 15.62 -0.28 5.14
CA GLY A 121 16.69 0.47 5.78
C GLY A 121 17.47 1.41 4.86
N LYS A 122 17.27 1.32 3.55
CA LYS A 122 17.99 2.11 2.52
C LYS A 122 17.11 3.11 1.79
N VAL A 123 15.80 3.13 2.04
CA VAL A 123 14.86 4.05 1.43
C VAL A 123 14.40 5.11 2.41
N ASP A 124 14.18 6.31 1.89
CA ASP A 124 13.59 7.40 2.67
C ASP A 124 12.08 7.45 2.46
N PHE A 125 11.33 7.34 3.56
CA PHE A 125 9.88 7.45 3.56
C PHE A 125 9.37 7.98 4.89
N LYS A 126 8.16 8.55 4.87
CA LYS A 126 7.49 9.08 6.07
C LYS A 126 6.58 8.02 6.68
N GLU A 127 6.58 7.94 7.98
CA GLU A 127 5.53 7.24 8.71
C GLU A 127 4.31 8.15 8.83
N ILE A 128 3.21 7.74 8.22
CA ILE A 128 1.98 8.52 8.22
C ILE A 128 1.21 8.25 9.51
N THR A 129 0.97 9.31 10.30
CA THR A 129 0.20 9.24 11.54
C THR A 129 -0.87 10.32 11.59
N TYR A 130 -1.99 9.99 12.22
CA TYR A 130 -3.09 10.90 12.56
C TYR A 130 -3.39 10.78 14.06
N THR A 131 -4.27 11.60 14.62
CA THR A 131 -4.40 11.68 16.07
C THR A 131 -5.82 11.56 16.62
N HIS A 132 -6.85 11.61 15.75
CA HIS A 132 -8.24 11.50 16.23
C HIS A 132 -8.65 10.06 16.53
N GLY A 133 -8.00 9.08 15.92
CA GLY A 133 -8.30 7.66 16.13
C GLY A 133 -9.69 7.23 15.65
N ASP A 134 -10.32 7.99 14.78
CA ASP A 134 -11.63 7.69 14.20
C ASP A 134 -11.54 6.95 12.86
N SER A 135 -12.69 6.62 12.29
CA SER A 135 -12.74 5.93 11.00
C SER A 135 -12.24 6.80 9.85
N PHE A 136 -12.37 8.13 9.95
CA PHE A 136 -11.87 9.05 8.94
C PHE A 136 -10.34 9.07 8.93
N ASP A 137 -9.70 9.14 10.09
CA ASP A 137 -8.24 9.11 10.20
C ASP A 137 -7.68 7.76 9.71
N ARG A 138 -8.36 6.63 10.01
CA ARG A 138 -7.97 5.33 9.46
C ARG A 138 -8.05 5.26 7.93
N TYR A 139 -9.00 5.95 7.33
CA TYR A 139 -9.08 6.11 5.87
C TYR A 139 -7.95 7.01 5.36
N MET A 140 -7.73 8.18 5.99
CA MET A 140 -6.71 9.13 5.56
C MET A 140 -5.29 8.56 5.64
N VAL A 141 -4.95 7.82 6.69
CA VAL A 141 -3.67 7.09 6.77
C VAL A 141 -3.44 6.25 5.51
N ARG A 142 -4.44 5.49 5.08
CA ARG A 142 -4.31 4.62 3.91
C ARG A 142 -4.15 5.39 2.61
N MET A 143 -4.84 6.52 2.47
CA MET A 143 -4.72 7.36 1.29
C MET A 143 -3.32 7.98 1.17
N ASP A 144 -2.78 8.49 2.27
CA ASP A 144 -1.44 9.09 2.29
C ASP A 144 -0.34 8.02 2.16
N GLU A 145 -0.56 6.82 2.69
CA GLU A 145 0.37 5.69 2.53
C GLU A 145 0.46 5.19 1.08
N ILE A 146 -0.55 5.39 0.25
CA ILE A 146 -0.47 5.11 -1.18
C ILE A 146 0.64 5.98 -1.81
N MET A 147 0.69 7.26 -1.48
CA MET A 147 1.70 8.18 -2.01
C MET A 147 3.11 7.87 -1.49
N GLU A 148 3.23 7.51 -0.21
CA GLU A 148 4.52 7.06 0.33
C GLU A 148 4.97 5.73 -0.29
N SER A 149 4.05 4.83 -0.58
CA SER A 149 4.36 3.58 -1.29
C SER A 149 4.90 3.85 -2.70
N CYS A 150 4.31 4.79 -3.44
CA CYS A 150 4.84 5.23 -4.72
C CYS A 150 6.27 5.78 -4.58
N ARG A 151 6.51 6.62 -3.55
CA ARG A 151 7.83 7.18 -3.28
C ARG A 151 8.88 6.12 -2.95
N ILE A 152 8.50 5.08 -2.22
CA ILE A 152 9.40 3.95 -1.93
C ILE A 152 9.75 3.19 -3.22
N ILE A 153 8.75 2.89 -4.05
CA ILE A 153 8.96 2.14 -5.29
C ILE A 153 9.85 2.95 -6.25
N GLU A 154 9.63 4.27 -6.37
CA GLU A 154 10.44 5.15 -7.21
C GLU A 154 11.93 5.14 -6.84
N GLN A 155 12.26 4.99 -5.57
CA GLN A 155 13.66 4.90 -5.10
C GLN A 155 14.32 3.57 -5.44
N LEU A 156 13.53 2.51 -5.63
CA LEU A 156 14.03 1.15 -5.80
C LEU A 156 13.98 0.67 -7.24
N ILE A 157 13.01 1.14 -8.03
CA ILE A 157 12.64 0.52 -9.31
C ILE A 157 13.77 0.57 -10.37
N ASP A 158 14.64 1.57 -10.29
CA ASP A 158 15.79 1.74 -11.20
C ASP A 158 17.06 1.02 -10.71
N ASN A 159 17.02 0.48 -9.50
CA ASN A 159 18.16 -0.15 -8.85
C ASN A 159 17.88 -1.63 -8.50
N VAL A 160 17.07 -2.30 -9.30
CA VAL A 160 16.83 -3.73 -9.11
C VAL A 160 18.12 -4.48 -9.47
N PRO A 161 18.69 -5.27 -8.54
CA PRO A 161 19.94 -5.96 -8.78
C PRO A 161 19.76 -7.05 -9.85
N GLU A 162 20.72 -7.18 -10.74
CA GLU A 162 20.84 -8.28 -11.67
C GLU A 162 21.45 -9.51 -10.96
N GLY A 163 21.16 -10.70 -11.46
CA GLY A 163 21.75 -11.93 -10.94
C GLY A 163 20.81 -13.13 -10.92
N GLU A 164 21.25 -14.19 -10.27
CA GLU A 164 20.42 -15.38 -10.12
C GLU A 164 19.26 -15.12 -9.16
N PHE A 165 18.03 -15.27 -9.62
CA PHE A 165 16.81 -15.10 -8.83
C PHE A 165 16.49 -16.31 -7.95
N ARG A 166 17.16 -17.44 -8.14
CA ARG A 166 16.96 -18.66 -7.37
C ARG A 166 18.23 -19.50 -7.28
N VAL A 167 18.53 -19.99 -6.09
CA VAL A 167 19.60 -20.97 -5.88
C VAL A 167 19.20 -22.31 -6.53
N LYS A 168 20.12 -22.93 -7.26
CA LYS A 168 19.94 -24.27 -7.79
C LYS A 168 19.92 -25.27 -6.61
N THR A 169 18.74 -25.64 -6.17
CA THR A 169 18.58 -26.73 -5.19
C THR A 169 18.80 -28.06 -5.91
N LYS A 170 19.65 -28.93 -5.38
CA LYS A 170 19.67 -30.33 -5.83
C LYS A 170 18.34 -30.99 -5.47
N PRO A 171 17.73 -31.77 -6.35
CA PRO A 171 16.52 -32.50 -6.05
C PRO A 171 16.69 -33.45 -4.88
#